data_778dd9fff6a1e0484d2411ca32a67113
#
_entry.id   778dd9fff6a1e0484d2411ca32a67113
#
_cell.length_a   1.000
_cell.length_b   1.000
_cell.length_c   1.000
_cell.angle_alpha   90.00
_cell.angle_beta   90.00
_cell.angle_gamma   90.00
#
_symmetry.space_group_name_H-M   'P 1'
#
loop_
_entity.id
_entity.type
_entity.pdbx_description
1 polymer ?
#
loop_
_entity_poly.entity_id
_entity_poly.type
_entity_poly.pdbx_seq_one_letter_code
_entity_poly.pdbx_strand_id
1 'polypeptide(L)'
;MRSVTTGQDRASDLALGLFGSCAIGVMAKSPRPGFSKTRLCPPLRPEHAARLSAAFLRDTTESVLTAAGVAPITGYAAYAPAGTEALLAPHLAPGTRQILADGAGPMPPGVDGFGRSLLHAIQGQFAQGHSAACVLSSDVPTLPSLLLAQAARSLLSGGPRRVVLGACDDGGYYLLG
;
A
#
# COMPACT_ATOMS: atom_id res chain seq x y z
N MET A 1 35.51 -2.01 -23.20
CA MET A 1 35.46 -2.42 -21.79
C MET A 1 34.07 -2.03 -21.24
N ARG A 2 33.14 -2.98 -21.10
CA ARG A 2 31.80 -2.71 -20.55
C ARG A 2 31.87 -2.93 -19.05
N SER A 3 31.66 -1.88 -18.26
CA SER A 3 31.58 -1.95 -16.81
C SER A 3 30.31 -2.73 -16.41
N VAL A 4 30.48 -3.80 -15.68
CA VAL A 4 29.40 -4.59 -15.10
C VAL A 4 28.96 -3.86 -13.84
N THR A 5 27.83 -3.17 -13.89
CA THR A 5 27.19 -2.55 -12.71
C THR A 5 26.71 -3.67 -11.80
N THR A 6 27.23 -3.77 -10.58
CA THR A 6 26.85 -4.77 -9.60
C THR A 6 25.44 -4.51 -9.07
N GLY A 7 24.76 -5.57 -8.59
CA GLY A 7 23.38 -5.44 -8.08
C GLY A 7 23.24 -4.46 -6.90
N GLN A 8 24.32 -4.19 -6.17
CA GLN A 8 24.39 -3.22 -5.08
C GLN A 8 24.32 -1.77 -5.58
N ASP A 9 24.94 -1.45 -6.71
CA ASP A 9 24.89 -0.10 -7.31
C ASP A 9 23.48 0.23 -7.79
N ARG A 10 22.75 -0.74 -8.36
CA ARG A 10 21.36 -0.56 -8.80
C ARG A 10 20.39 -0.35 -7.64
N ALA A 11 20.61 -1.01 -6.50
CA ALA A 11 19.76 -0.83 -5.32
C ALA A 11 19.97 0.57 -4.69
N SER A 12 21.23 1.04 -4.67
CA SER A 12 21.58 2.38 -4.18
C SER A 12 21.04 3.48 -5.08
N ASP A 13 21.13 3.33 -6.40
CA ASP A 13 20.58 4.28 -7.37
C ASP A 13 19.04 4.34 -7.31
N LEU A 14 18.37 3.19 -7.12
CA LEU A 14 16.92 3.14 -6.92
C LEU A 14 16.48 3.81 -5.62
N ALA A 15 17.22 3.61 -4.53
CA ALA A 15 16.92 4.25 -3.24
C ALA A 15 17.11 5.77 -3.30
N LEU A 16 18.17 6.26 -3.98
CA LEU A 16 18.38 7.69 -4.22
C LEU A 16 17.26 8.30 -5.08
N GLY A 17 16.73 7.56 -6.05
CA GLY A 17 15.64 8.02 -6.92
C GLY A 17 14.27 8.13 -6.21
N LEU A 18 14.11 7.51 -5.03
CA LEU A 18 12.86 7.57 -4.23
C LEU A 18 12.93 8.56 -3.07
N PHE A 19 14.11 9.13 -2.80
CA PHE A 19 14.25 10.19 -1.80
C PHE A 19 13.40 11.42 -2.19
N GLY A 20 12.68 11.98 -1.23
CA GLY A 20 11.73 13.07 -1.50
C GLY A 20 10.37 12.61 -2.02
N SER A 21 10.12 11.31 -2.07
CA SER A 21 8.82 10.74 -2.45
C SER A 21 8.09 10.10 -1.27
N CYS A 22 6.78 9.93 -1.43
CA CYS A 22 5.90 9.25 -0.50
C CYS A 22 5.48 7.89 -1.07
N ALA A 23 5.64 6.81 -0.30
CA ALA A 23 5.03 5.54 -0.63
C ALA A 23 3.58 5.49 -0.17
N ILE A 24 2.66 5.00 -1.00
CA ILE A 24 1.29 4.68 -0.60
C ILE A 24 1.04 3.20 -0.82
N GLY A 25 0.88 2.44 0.28
CA GLY A 25 0.63 1.01 0.29
C GLY A 25 -0.84 0.69 0.47
N VAL A 26 -1.50 0.17 -0.56
CA VAL A 26 -2.86 -0.38 -0.44
C VAL A 26 -2.79 -1.73 0.25
N MET A 27 -3.42 -1.85 1.43
CA MET A 27 -3.47 -3.11 2.18
C MET A 27 -4.31 -4.13 1.41
N ALA A 28 -3.70 -5.20 0.96
CA ALA A 28 -4.28 -6.11 -0.02
C ALA A 28 -4.26 -7.58 0.42
N LYS A 29 -5.35 -8.27 0.13
CA LYS A 29 -5.40 -9.75 0.12
C LYS A 29 -5.73 -10.21 -1.29
N SER A 30 -5.15 -11.35 -1.70
CA SER A 30 -5.47 -11.92 -3.01
C SER A 30 -6.97 -12.16 -3.15
N PRO A 31 -7.62 -11.65 -4.20
CA PRO A 31 -9.06 -11.81 -4.42
C PRO A 31 -9.40 -13.27 -4.76
N ARG A 32 -9.73 -14.05 -3.74
CA ARG A 32 -10.10 -15.47 -3.89
C ARG A 32 -11.43 -15.76 -3.21
N PRO A 33 -12.29 -16.62 -3.81
CA PRO A 33 -13.52 -17.08 -3.18
C PRO A 33 -13.26 -17.67 -1.79
N GLY A 34 -14.06 -17.28 -0.81
CA GLY A 34 -13.95 -17.72 0.59
C GLY A 34 -12.81 -17.09 1.41
N PHE A 35 -11.95 -16.24 0.82
CA PHE A 35 -10.82 -15.61 1.49
C PHE A 35 -10.91 -14.09 1.55
N SER A 36 -11.49 -13.45 0.54
CA SER A 36 -11.65 -12.00 0.49
C SER A 36 -13.11 -11.58 0.69
N LYS A 37 -13.32 -10.50 1.45
CA LYS A 37 -14.64 -9.93 1.77
C LYS A 37 -15.68 -10.94 2.27
N THR A 38 -15.25 -11.90 3.08
CA THR A 38 -16.10 -12.99 3.61
C THR A 38 -17.28 -12.48 4.44
N ARG A 39 -17.18 -11.27 5.04
CA ARG A 39 -18.27 -10.62 5.77
C ARG A 39 -19.46 -10.22 4.88
N LEU A 40 -19.25 -10.19 3.56
CA LEU A 40 -20.33 -9.95 2.60
C LEU A 40 -21.05 -11.24 2.18
N CYS A 41 -20.66 -12.38 2.71
CA CYS A 41 -21.22 -13.70 2.43
C CYS A 41 -21.93 -14.25 3.68
N PRO A 42 -23.29 -14.37 3.72
CA PRO A 42 -24.26 -13.90 2.75
C PRO A 42 -24.45 -12.37 2.81
N PRO A 43 -25.14 -11.70 1.84
CA PRO A 43 -25.91 -12.31 0.76
C PRO A 43 -25.11 -12.65 -0.51
N LEU A 44 -23.84 -12.17 -0.61
CA LEU A 44 -23.04 -12.50 -1.80
C LEU A 44 -22.52 -13.94 -1.77
N ARG A 45 -22.44 -14.54 -2.95
CA ARG A 45 -21.67 -15.78 -3.11
C ARG A 45 -20.17 -15.49 -3.04
N PRO A 46 -19.32 -16.43 -2.56
CA PRO A 46 -17.88 -16.21 -2.43
C PRO A 46 -17.20 -15.71 -3.70
N GLU A 47 -17.64 -16.19 -4.87
CA GLU A 47 -17.10 -15.78 -6.18
C GLU A 47 -17.42 -14.30 -6.49
N HIS A 48 -18.61 -13.84 -6.10
CA HIS A 48 -19.00 -12.43 -6.26
C HIS A 48 -18.22 -11.52 -5.30
N ALA A 49 -18.02 -11.94 -4.06
CA ALA A 49 -17.22 -11.22 -3.08
C ALA A 49 -15.76 -11.11 -3.53
N ALA A 50 -15.18 -12.16 -4.11
CA ALA A 50 -13.85 -12.14 -4.68
C ALA A 50 -13.74 -11.18 -5.87
N ARG A 51 -14.70 -11.20 -6.81
CA ARG A 51 -14.75 -10.25 -7.94
C ARG A 51 -14.86 -8.80 -7.47
N LEU A 52 -15.70 -8.54 -6.47
CA LEU A 52 -15.82 -7.22 -5.87
C LEU A 52 -14.49 -6.77 -5.22
N SER A 53 -13.81 -7.68 -4.51
CA SER A 53 -12.49 -7.42 -3.94
C SER A 53 -11.45 -7.07 -5.00
N ALA A 54 -11.47 -7.77 -6.15
CA ALA A 54 -10.60 -7.50 -7.28
C ALA A 54 -10.87 -6.11 -7.90
N ALA A 55 -12.13 -5.75 -8.09
CA ALA A 55 -12.53 -4.44 -8.60
C ALA A 55 -12.07 -3.32 -7.65
N PHE A 56 -12.35 -3.43 -6.36
CA PHE A 56 -11.92 -2.44 -5.36
C PHE A 56 -10.41 -2.25 -5.33
N LEU A 57 -9.65 -3.35 -5.42
CA LEU A 57 -8.20 -3.28 -5.42
C LEU A 57 -7.68 -2.57 -6.68
N ARG A 58 -8.27 -2.86 -7.84
CA ARG A 58 -7.95 -2.17 -9.09
C ARG A 58 -8.25 -0.67 -8.97
N ASP A 59 -9.46 -0.31 -8.59
CA ASP A 59 -9.89 1.09 -8.50
C ASP A 59 -9.04 1.87 -7.49
N THR A 60 -8.73 1.27 -6.32
CA THR A 60 -7.91 1.91 -5.29
C THR A 60 -6.47 2.13 -5.77
N THR A 61 -5.87 1.14 -6.46
CA THR A 61 -4.51 1.30 -7.00
C THR A 61 -4.46 2.26 -8.19
N GLU A 62 -5.52 2.36 -8.99
CA GLU A 62 -5.67 3.38 -10.03
C GLU A 62 -5.82 4.79 -9.45
N SER A 63 -6.52 4.96 -8.31
CA SER A 63 -6.58 6.22 -7.60
C SER A 63 -5.21 6.66 -7.07
N VAL A 64 -4.38 5.72 -6.59
CA VAL A 64 -2.98 6.01 -6.21
C VAL A 64 -2.15 6.41 -7.42
N LEU A 65 -2.29 5.71 -8.55
CA LEU A 65 -1.61 6.05 -9.80
C LEU A 65 -2.00 7.45 -10.31
N THR A 66 -3.28 7.80 -10.22
CA THR A 66 -3.78 9.14 -10.58
C THR A 66 -3.17 10.21 -9.66
N ALA A 67 -3.09 9.96 -8.36
CA ALA A 67 -2.46 10.85 -7.39
C ALA A 67 -0.95 11.03 -7.66
N ALA A 68 -0.28 9.99 -8.15
CA ALA A 68 1.13 10.03 -8.53
C ALA A 68 1.40 10.96 -9.73
N GLY A 69 0.42 11.23 -10.56
CA GLY A 69 0.52 12.21 -11.65
C GLY A 69 0.63 13.67 -11.17
N VAL A 70 0.30 13.96 -9.91
CA VAL A 70 0.27 15.33 -9.35
C VAL A 70 1.05 15.50 -8.04
N ALA A 71 1.61 14.43 -7.50
CA ALA A 71 2.46 14.44 -6.30
C ALA A 71 3.54 13.36 -6.41
N PRO A 72 4.70 13.48 -5.74
CA PRO A 72 5.77 12.49 -5.81
C PRO A 72 5.41 11.23 -5.01
N ILE A 73 4.56 10.39 -5.58
CA ILE A 73 4.01 9.18 -4.98
C ILE A 73 4.50 7.95 -5.74
N THR A 74 4.82 6.89 -5.00
CA THR A 74 4.99 5.53 -5.54
C THR A 74 3.93 4.63 -4.92
N GLY A 75 3.13 3.98 -5.76
CA GLY A 75 2.07 3.07 -5.33
C GLY A 75 2.58 1.65 -5.06
N TYR A 76 2.11 1.08 -3.95
CA TYR A 76 2.35 -0.30 -3.55
C TYR A 76 1.06 -1.04 -3.25
N ALA A 77 1.04 -2.34 -3.51
CA ALA A 77 0.13 -3.28 -2.88
C ALA A 77 0.87 -3.92 -1.70
N ALA A 78 0.47 -3.59 -0.48
CA ALA A 78 0.98 -4.17 0.75
C ALA A 78 0.20 -5.46 1.05
N TYR A 79 0.78 -6.62 0.77
CA TYR A 79 0.06 -7.88 0.69
C TYR A 79 0.47 -8.88 1.76
N ALA A 80 -0.45 -9.79 2.06
CA ALA A 80 -0.24 -11.01 2.84
C ALA A 80 -1.22 -12.11 2.36
N PRO A 81 -0.85 -13.39 2.54
CA PRO A 81 0.45 -13.93 2.97
C PRO A 81 1.50 -13.94 1.86
N ALA A 82 2.75 -14.21 2.22
CA ALA A 82 3.83 -14.44 1.26
C ALA A 82 3.46 -15.54 0.24
N GLY A 83 3.99 -15.42 -1.00
CA GLY A 83 3.71 -16.37 -2.08
C GLY A 83 2.40 -16.14 -2.83
N THR A 84 1.68 -15.03 -2.55
CA THR A 84 0.44 -14.68 -3.24
C THR A 84 0.60 -13.56 -4.27
N GLU A 85 1.82 -13.16 -4.58
CA GLU A 85 2.18 -12.05 -5.47
C GLU A 85 1.59 -12.21 -6.88
N ALA A 86 1.75 -13.40 -7.44
CA ALA A 86 1.25 -13.72 -8.78
C ALA A 86 -0.29 -13.71 -8.87
N LEU A 87 -0.97 -14.04 -7.75
CA LEU A 87 -2.43 -13.99 -7.67
C LEU A 87 -2.95 -12.56 -7.56
N LEU A 88 -2.13 -11.65 -7.03
CA LEU A 88 -2.49 -10.26 -6.81
C LEU A 88 -2.25 -9.41 -8.08
N ALA A 89 -1.15 -9.64 -8.77
CA ALA A 89 -0.67 -8.85 -9.89
C ALA A 89 -1.72 -8.51 -10.97
N PRO A 90 -2.59 -9.44 -11.42
CA PRO A 90 -3.61 -9.14 -12.44
C PRO A 90 -4.67 -8.12 -12.01
N HIS A 91 -4.79 -7.87 -10.70
CA HIS A 91 -5.79 -7.00 -10.10
C HIS A 91 -5.23 -5.64 -9.67
N LEU A 92 -3.98 -5.33 -10.01
CA LEU A 92 -3.34 -4.06 -9.68
C LEU A 92 -3.31 -3.12 -10.89
N ALA A 93 -3.32 -1.82 -10.62
CA ALA A 93 -3.05 -0.82 -11.65
C ALA A 93 -1.61 -0.96 -12.18
N PRO A 94 -1.34 -0.61 -13.46
CA PRO A 94 -0.01 -0.66 -14.03
C PRO A 94 1.01 0.14 -13.19
N GLY A 95 2.20 -0.42 -13.00
CA GLY A 95 3.27 0.24 -12.22
C GLY A 95 3.13 0.13 -10.70
N THR A 96 2.03 -0.43 -10.17
CA THR A 96 1.92 -0.73 -8.74
C THR A 96 2.95 -1.78 -8.35
N ARG A 97 3.81 -1.44 -7.39
CA ARG A 97 4.79 -2.37 -6.83
C ARG A 97 4.13 -3.26 -5.77
N GLN A 98 4.79 -4.34 -5.39
CA GLN A 98 4.28 -5.21 -4.34
C GLN A 98 5.26 -5.26 -3.17
N ILE A 99 4.74 -5.24 -1.93
CA ILE A 99 5.54 -5.32 -0.72
C ILE A 99 4.86 -6.23 0.29
N LEU A 100 5.62 -7.15 0.90
CA LEU A 100 5.09 -8.05 1.91
C LEU A 100 4.73 -7.29 3.18
N ALA A 101 3.56 -7.59 3.74
CA ALA A 101 3.00 -6.97 4.94
C ALA A 101 2.32 -7.99 5.85
N ASP A 102 2.97 -9.15 6.06
CA ASP A 102 2.45 -10.25 6.87
C ASP A 102 2.58 -10.04 8.37
N GLY A 103 3.22 -8.94 8.79
CA GLY A 103 3.45 -8.62 10.20
C GLY A 103 4.55 -9.46 10.85
N ALA A 104 5.38 -10.15 10.05
CA ALA A 104 6.53 -10.87 10.55
C ALA A 104 7.63 -9.90 11.04
N GLY A 105 8.52 -10.42 11.87
CA GLY A 105 9.65 -9.66 12.41
C GLY A 105 9.40 -9.01 13.77
N PRO A 106 10.41 -8.36 14.34
CA PRO A 106 10.32 -7.69 15.62
C PRO A 106 9.38 -6.48 15.55
N MET A 107 8.53 -6.33 16.57
CA MET A 107 7.57 -5.23 16.70
C MET A 107 7.72 -4.54 18.04
N PRO A 108 7.45 -3.24 18.13
CA PRO A 108 7.39 -2.53 19.40
C PRO A 108 6.34 -3.15 20.34
N PRO A 109 6.53 -3.03 21.66
CA PRO A 109 5.51 -3.45 22.63
C PRO A 109 4.15 -2.82 22.35
N GLY A 110 3.08 -3.60 22.46
CA GLY A 110 1.70 -3.15 22.22
C GLY A 110 1.26 -3.12 20.76
N VAL A 111 2.14 -3.44 19.80
CA VAL A 111 1.75 -3.61 18.40
C VAL A 111 1.40 -5.08 18.13
N ASP A 112 0.13 -5.36 17.97
CA ASP A 112 -0.41 -6.71 17.75
C ASP A 112 -1.42 -6.75 16.58
N GLY A 113 -1.94 -7.92 16.31
CA GLY A 113 -2.99 -8.14 15.30
C GLY A 113 -2.69 -7.46 13.96
N PHE A 114 -3.69 -6.74 13.45
CA PHE A 114 -3.57 -6.03 12.16
C PHE A 114 -2.56 -4.88 12.20
N GLY A 115 -2.31 -4.29 13.38
CA GLY A 115 -1.29 -3.25 13.57
C GLY A 115 0.10 -3.70 13.14
N ARG A 116 0.44 -4.98 13.34
CA ARG A 116 1.71 -5.57 12.88
C ARG A 116 1.86 -5.50 11.36
N SER A 117 0.80 -5.82 10.63
CA SER A 117 0.81 -5.75 9.16
C SER A 117 0.94 -4.31 8.66
N LEU A 118 0.27 -3.35 9.29
CA LEU A 118 0.37 -1.94 8.96
C LEU A 118 1.81 -1.42 9.17
N LEU A 119 2.38 -1.71 10.34
CA LEU A 119 3.75 -1.29 10.65
C LEU A 119 4.76 -1.95 9.72
N HIS A 120 4.62 -3.25 9.44
CA HIS A 120 5.49 -3.95 8.50
C HIS A 120 5.45 -3.33 7.09
N ALA A 121 4.25 -2.97 6.60
CA ALA A 121 4.10 -2.28 5.33
C ALA A 121 4.84 -0.94 5.31
N ILE A 122 4.64 -0.11 6.35
CA ILE A 122 5.30 1.20 6.47
C ILE A 122 6.81 1.06 6.55
N GLN A 123 7.32 0.15 7.39
CA GLN A 123 8.76 -0.12 7.51
C GLN A 123 9.36 -0.59 6.18
N GLY A 124 8.66 -1.49 5.48
CA GLY A 124 9.07 -1.96 4.17
C GLY A 124 9.14 -0.84 3.13
N GLN A 125 8.20 0.11 3.15
CA GLN A 125 8.19 1.27 2.28
C GLN A 125 9.38 2.21 2.57
N PHE A 126 9.69 2.48 3.84
CA PHE A 126 10.88 3.25 4.20
C PHE A 126 12.17 2.53 3.80
N ALA A 127 12.23 1.20 3.91
CA ALA A 127 13.38 0.41 3.49
C ALA A 127 13.63 0.48 1.96
N GLN A 128 12.63 0.88 1.16
CA GLN A 128 12.81 1.18 -0.27
C GLN A 128 13.42 2.56 -0.54
N GLY A 129 13.64 3.40 0.48
CA GLY A 129 14.27 4.73 0.35
C GLY A 129 13.29 5.91 0.26
N HIS A 130 11.98 5.70 0.54
CA HIS A 130 11.01 6.78 0.58
C HIS A 130 11.21 7.69 1.80
N SER A 131 10.94 8.99 1.62
CA SER A 131 11.00 9.99 2.72
C SER A 131 9.72 10.02 3.56
N ALA A 132 8.63 9.51 3.02
CA ALA A 132 7.35 9.38 3.70
C ALA A 132 6.65 8.09 3.27
N ALA A 133 5.81 7.56 4.15
CA ALA A 133 5.06 6.34 3.87
C ALA A 133 3.66 6.42 4.47
N CYS A 134 2.68 5.85 3.78
CA CYS A 134 1.36 5.62 4.35
C CYS A 134 0.74 4.33 3.82
N VAL A 135 -0.22 3.82 4.57
CA VAL A 135 -1.05 2.69 4.21
C VAL A 135 -2.49 3.12 4.00
N LEU A 136 -3.14 2.50 3.03
CA LEU A 136 -4.49 2.80 2.57
C LEU A 136 -5.33 1.52 2.60
N SER A 137 -6.57 1.61 3.07
CA SER A 137 -7.51 0.51 2.95
C SER A 137 -7.85 0.24 1.48
N SER A 138 -7.94 -1.04 1.10
CA SER A 138 -8.48 -1.44 -0.22
C SER A 138 -10.01 -1.35 -0.29
N ASP A 139 -10.69 -0.96 0.79
CA ASP A 139 -12.15 -0.93 0.87
C ASP A 139 -12.74 0.46 0.60
N VAL A 140 -11.93 1.37 0.06
CA VAL A 140 -12.30 2.76 -0.25
C VAL A 140 -12.10 3.11 -1.74
N PRO A 141 -12.71 2.38 -2.68
CA PRO A 141 -12.47 2.56 -4.12
C PRO A 141 -12.93 3.93 -4.64
N THR A 142 -13.80 4.61 -3.89
CA THR A 142 -14.35 5.93 -4.25
C THR A 142 -13.57 7.10 -3.64
N LEU A 143 -12.48 6.84 -2.92
CA LEU A 143 -11.68 7.90 -2.31
C LEU A 143 -11.06 8.80 -3.41
N PRO A 144 -11.31 10.12 -3.37
CA PRO A 144 -10.72 11.03 -4.36
C PRO A 144 -9.19 11.00 -4.35
N SER A 145 -8.56 10.82 -5.51
CA SER A 145 -7.10 10.79 -5.66
C SER A 145 -6.41 12.06 -5.16
N LEU A 146 -7.13 13.21 -5.19
CA LEU A 146 -6.63 14.46 -4.64
C LEU A 146 -6.33 14.38 -3.14
N LEU A 147 -7.13 13.65 -2.36
CA LEU A 147 -6.86 13.45 -0.92
C LEU A 147 -5.57 12.65 -0.69
N LEU A 148 -5.28 11.68 -1.54
CA LEU A 148 -4.01 10.93 -1.50
C LEU A 148 -2.82 11.85 -1.82
N ALA A 149 -2.96 12.71 -2.81
CA ALA A 149 -1.93 13.69 -3.16
C ALA A 149 -1.71 14.72 -2.02
N GLN A 150 -2.77 15.17 -1.37
CA GLN A 150 -2.69 16.07 -0.21
C GLN A 150 -2.01 15.40 0.98
N ALA A 151 -2.35 14.16 1.29
CA ALA A 151 -1.71 13.36 2.35
C ALA A 151 -0.20 13.23 2.10
N ALA A 152 0.20 12.85 0.90
CA ALA A 152 1.61 12.72 0.53
C ALA A 152 2.37 14.04 0.66
N ARG A 153 1.81 15.16 0.17
CA ARG A 153 2.42 16.49 0.31
C ARG A 153 2.54 16.91 1.76
N SER A 154 1.52 16.66 2.58
CA SER A 154 1.53 16.97 4.01
C SER A 154 2.64 16.22 4.75
N LEU A 155 2.79 14.92 4.48
CA LEU A 155 3.86 14.10 5.05
C LEU A 155 5.25 14.59 4.63
N LEU A 156 5.45 14.87 3.34
CA LEU A 156 6.73 15.29 2.81
C LEU A 156 7.16 16.69 3.30
N SER A 157 6.22 17.61 3.51
CA SER A 157 6.51 18.98 3.97
C SER A 157 6.55 19.13 5.50
N GLY A 158 6.01 18.15 6.23
CA GLY A 158 5.78 18.28 7.68
C GLY A 158 6.93 17.84 8.58
N GLY A 159 8.00 17.28 8.00
CA GLY A 159 9.14 16.77 8.75
C GLY A 159 8.85 15.44 9.48
N PRO A 160 9.84 14.90 10.21
CA PRO A 160 9.84 13.51 10.69
C PRO A 160 8.82 13.18 11.80
N ARG A 161 8.14 14.18 12.34
CA ARG A 161 7.09 14.00 13.35
C ARG A 161 5.68 14.25 12.81
N ARG A 162 5.53 14.43 11.51
CA ARG A 162 4.22 14.60 10.88
C ARG A 162 3.54 13.26 10.72
N VAL A 163 2.28 13.18 11.14
CA VAL A 163 1.38 12.06 10.92
C VAL A 163 0.15 12.55 10.16
N VAL A 164 -0.38 11.73 9.28
CA VAL A 164 -1.65 11.97 8.57
C VAL A 164 -2.58 10.81 8.86
N LEU A 165 -3.78 11.13 9.29
CA LEU A 165 -4.85 10.17 9.54
C LEU A 165 -6.08 10.54 8.71
N GLY A 166 -6.51 9.64 7.84
CA GLY A 166 -7.79 9.71 7.14
C GLY A 166 -8.86 9.00 7.98
N ALA A 167 -9.60 9.75 8.79
CA ALA A 167 -10.62 9.20 9.69
C ALA A 167 -11.90 8.80 8.93
N CYS A 168 -12.60 7.78 9.45
CA CYS A 168 -13.94 7.37 9.05
C CYS A 168 -14.96 7.75 10.13
N ASP A 169 -16.22 7.91 9.73
CA ASP A 169 -17.32 8.28 10.64
C ASP A 169 -17.63 7.19 11.68
N ASP A 170 -17.27 5.95 11.40
CA ASP A 170 -17.41 4.79 12.28
C ASP A 170 -16.33 4.71 13.39
N GLY A 171 -15.43 5.69 13.47
CA GLY A 171 -14.31 5.72 14.40
C GLY A 171 -13.06 4.98 13.91
N GLY A 172 -13.11 4.39 12.70
CA GLY A 172 -11.96 3.80 12.02
C GLY A 172 -11.17 4.83 11.21
N TYR A 173 -10.30 4.34 10.34
CA TYR A 173 -9.52 5.16 9.41
C TYR A 173 -9.34 4.41 8.09
N TYR A 174 -9.29 5.16 7.01
CA TYR A 174 -9.01 4.63 5.67
C TYR A 174 -7.54 4.82 5.25
N LEU A 175 -6.84 5.78 5.87
CA LEU A 175 -5.44 6.08 5.58
C LEU A 175 -4.69 6.40 6.88
N LEU A 176 -3.46 5.90 6.99
CA LEU A 176 -2.52 6.17 8.08
C LEU A 176 -1.11 6.37 7.52
N GLY A 177 -0.46 7.47 7.87
CA GLY A 177 0.91 7.79 7.44
C GLY A 177 1.64 8.68 8.41
#